data_f3df8c6a4727dcf1c0fd9f2ae1d2d4ac
#
_entry.id   f3df8c6a4727dcf1c0fd9f2ae1d2d4ac
#
_cell.length_a   1.000
_cell.length_b   1.000
_cell.length_c   1.000
_cell.angle_alpha   90.00
_cell.angle_beta   90.00
_cell.angle_gamma   90.00
#
_symmetry.space_group_name_H-M   'P 1'
#
loop_
_entity.id
_entity.type
_entity.pdbx_description
1 polymer ?
#
loop_
_entity_poly.entity_id
_entity_poly.type
_entity_poly.pdbx_seq_one_letter_code
_entity_poly.pdbx_strand_id
1 'polypeptide(L)'
;DGHDVFDEKNFDELVSKPTPERIFYVAEALRRNWSVERIHDMTGIDPWYLHRMAGIINAEKRIKELGLSGLTTDNMLAAKQLGFSDEQLAHLTGTKTDVVRAVREVLGVRPQVKTVDTCAGEFGATTQYHYVTYEKGNATEYVKAEKPRVMILSAGPNRIGQGIEFDYCCVHAAYALR
;
A
#
# COMPACT_ATOMS: atom_id res chain seq x y z
N ASP A 1 -1.58 1.86 -11.32
CA ASP A 1 -2.75 2.77 -11.22
C ASP A 1 -3.90 2.44 -12.19
N GLY A 2 -3.76 1.42 -13.07
CA GLY A 2 -4.76 1.06 -14.07
C GLY A 2 -4.74 1.94 -15.34
N HIS A 3 -3.82 2.88 -15.41
CA HIS A 3 -3.59 3.77 -16.56
C HIS A 3 -2.26 3.50 -17.25
N ASP A 4 -1.56 2.42 -16.88
CA ASP A 4 -0.27 2.09 -17.46
C ASP A 4 -0.43 1.69 -18.93
N VAL A 5 0.36 2.32 -19.80
CA VAL A 5 0.44 1.98 -21.23
C VAL A 5 1.67 1.09 -21.42
N PHE A 6 1.47 -0.13 -21.87
CA PHE A 6 2.53 -1.10 -22.09
C PHE A 6 2.98 -1.12 -23.54
N ASP A 7 4.30 -1.24 -23.75
CA ASP A 7 4.87 -1.45 -25.08
C ASP A 7 4.62 -2.91 -25.52
N GLU A 8 3.61 -3.09 -26.36
CA GLU A 8 3.20 -4.41 -26.83
C GLU A 8 4.25 -5.10 -27.72
N LYS A 9 5.07 -4.33 -28.43
CA LYS A 9 6.08 -4.89 -29.35
C LYS A 9 7.25 -5.51 -28.62
N ASN A 10 7.61 -4.93 -27.46
CA ASN A 10 8.78 -5.33 -26.68
C ASN A 10 8.38 -5.92 -25.32
N PHE A 11 7.11 -6.37 -25.16
CA PHE A 11 6.57 -6.76 -23.86
C PHE A 11 7.41 -7.85 -23.18
N ASP A 12 7.74 -8.93 -23.88
CA ASP A 12 8.52 -10.04 -23.35
C ASP A 12 9.93 -9.59 -22.92
N GLU A 13 10.58 -8.73 -23.71
CA GLU A 13 11.88 -8.14 -23.38
C GLU A 13 11.77 -7.28 -22.11
N LEU A 14 10.73 -6.46 -22.00
CA LEU A 14 10.53 -5.56 -20.84
C LEU A 14 10.13 -6.30 -19.58
N VAL A 15 9.51 -7.49 -19.68
CA VAL A 15 9.34 -8.41 -18.55
C VAL A 15 10.69 -8.96 -18.09
N SER A 16 11.56 -9.37 -19.02
CA SER A 16 12.83 -10.02 -18.67
C SER A 16 13.90 -9.05 -18.20
N LYS A 17 13.94 -7.82 -18.76
CA LYS A 17 14.99 -6.83 -18.52
C LYS A 17 14.87 -6.17 -17.14
N PRO A 18 15.94 -6.17 -16.31
CA PRO A 18 15.92 -5.60 -14.97
C PRO A 18 15.95 -4.06 -14.99
N THR A 19 14.81 -3.44 -15.27
CA THR A 19 14.59 -1.99 -15.19
C THR A 19 13.70 -1.63 -13.99
N PRO A 20 13.66 -0.36 -13.53
CA PRO A 20 12.75 0.06 -12.47
C PRO A 20 11.28 -0.22 -12.79
N GLU A 21 10.90 -0.19 -14.07
CA GLU A 21 9.53 -0.39 -14.55
C GLU A 21 9.15 -1.88 -14.66
N ARG A 22 10.12 -2.81 -14.60
CA ARG A 22 9.89 -4.24 -14.77
C ARG A 22 8.76 -4.79 -13.90
N ILE A 23 8.63 -4.29 -12.67
CA ILE A 23 7.58 -4.76 -11.75
C ILE A 23 6.17 -4.57 -12.31
N PHE A 24 5.93 -3.49 -13.07
CA PHE A 24 4.63 -3.22 -13.70
C PHE A 24 4.39 -4.18 -14.86
N TYR A 25 5.42 -4.50 -15.66
CA TYR A 25 5.34 -5.50 -16.73
C TYR A 25 5.10 -6.91 -16.19
N VAL A 26 5.73 -7.27 -15.08
CA VAL A 26 5.48 -8.54 -14.38
C VAL A 26 4.03 -8.61 -13.88
N ALA A 27 3.51 -7.54 -13.29
CA ALA A 27 2.12 -7.47 -12.85
C ALA A 27 1.16 -7.62 -14.03
N GLU A 28 1.45 -6.98 -15.17
CA GLU A 28 0.64 -7.09 -16.38
C GLU A 28 0.74 -8.49 -17.00
N ALA A 29 1.90 -9.14 -16.98
CA ALA A 29 2.04 -10.52 -17.41
C ALA A 29 1.14 -11.49 -16.61
N LEU A 30 1.06 -11.27 -15.28
CA LEU A 30 0.13 -12.01 -14.41
C LEU A 30 -1.34 -11.71 -14.75
N ARG A 31 -1.72 -10.46 -15.09
CA ARG A 31 -3.07 -10.11 -15.58
C ARG A 31 -3.41 -10.84 -16.89
N ARG A 32 -2.41 -11.02 -17.75
CA ARG A 32 -2.49 -11.79 -19.00
C ARG A 32 -2.44 -13.30 -18.78
N ASN A 33 -2.49 -13.75 -17.53
CA ASN A 33 -2.47 -15.16 -17.11
C ASN A 33 -1.18 -15.91 -17.48
N TRP A 34 -0.02 -15.21 -17.51
CA TRP A 34 1.25 -15.92 -17.56
C TRP A 34 1.46 -16.66 -16.24
N SER A 35 2.02 -17.89 -16.34
CA SER A 35 2.32 -18.65 -15.15
C SER A 35 3.49 -18.08 -14.37
N VAL A 36 3.53 -18.36 -13.07
CA VAL A 36 4.63 -17.97 -12.20
C VAL A 36 5.94 -18.59 -12.68
N GLU A 37 5.91 -19.85 -13.13
CA GLU A 37 7.07 -20.58 -13.65
C GLU A 37 7.63 -19.87 -14.88
N ARG A 38 6.77 -19.50 -15.86
CA ARG A 38 7.21 -18.77 -17.06
C ARG A 38 7.89 -17.46 -16.69
N ILE A 39 7.31 -16.69 -15.76
CA ILE A 39 7.87 -15.40 -15.35
C ILE A 39 9.18 -15.63 -14.60
N HIS A 40 9.25 -16.65 -13.74
CA HIS A 40 10.49 -17.02 -13.04
C HIS A 40 11.61 -17.37 -14.03
N ASP A 41 11.33 -18.23 -15.00
CA ASP A 41 12.31 -18.66 -16.00
C ASP A 41 12.86 -17.48 -16.83
N MET A 42 12.01 -16.49 -17.13
CA MET A 42 12.40 -15.31 -17.89
C MET A 42 13.16 -14.26 -17.06
N THR A 43 12.87 -14.17 -15.77
CA THR A 43 13.30 -13.02 -14.95
C THR A 43 14.31 -13.37 -13.88
N GLY A 44 14.36 -14.63 -13.45
CA GLY A 44 15.08 -15.07 -12.26
C GLY A 44 14.47 -14.59 -10.93
N ILE A 45 13.29 -13.97 -10.96
CA ILE A 45 12.60 -13.54 -9.73
C ILE A 45 12.13 -14.78 -8.97
N ASP A 46 12.42 -14.84 -7.67
CA ASP A 46 11.99 -15.96 -6.83
C ASP A 46 10.45 -16.14 -6.87
N PRO A 47 9.95 -17.37 -7.07
CA PRO A 47 8.52 -17.67 -7.16
C PRO A 47 7.70 -17.18 -5.97
N TRP A 48 8.31 -17.08 -4.78
CA TRP A 48 7.62 -16.56 -3.60
C TRP A 48 7.08 -15.13 -3.84
N TYR A 49 7.92 -14.23 -4.41
CA TYR A 49 7.49 -12.87 -4.74
C TYR A 49 6.42 -12.86 -5.82
N LEU A 50 6.59 -13.69 -6.85
CA LEU A 50 5.64 -13.80 -7.95
C LEU A 50 4.27 -14.30 -7.47
N HIS A 51 4.23 -15.27 -6.55
CA HIS A 51 2.99 -15.72 -5.91
C HIS A 51 2.33 -14.60 -5.08
N ARG A 52 3.10 -13.76 -4.40
CA ARG A 52 2.55 -12.59 -3.67
C ARG A 52 1.94 -11.58 -4.63
N MET A 53 2.60 -11.29 -5.75
CA MET A 53 2.06 -10.42 -6.79
C MET A 53 0.80 -11.03 -7.44
N ALA A 54 0.82 -12.32 -7.74
CA ALA A 54 -0.36 -13.03 -8.27
C ALA A 54 -1.55 -12.95 -7.30
N GLY A 55 -1.31 -13.02 -6.00
CA GLY A 55 -2.35 -12.83 -4.98
C GLY A 55 -3.02 -11.46 -5.06
N ILE A 56 -2.24 -10.38 -5.29
CA ILE A 56 -2.77 -9.02 -5.48
C ILE A 56 -3.58 -8.94 -6.78
N ILE A 57 -3.07 -9.50 -7.89
CA ILE A 57 -3.76 -9.50 -9.18
C ILE A 57 -5.08 -10.31 -9.13
N ASN A 58 -5.10 -11.41 -8.41
CA ASN A 58 -6.33 -12.20 -8.20
C ASN A 58 -7.35 -11.41 -7.36
N ALA A 59 -6.91 -10.68 -6.35
CA ALA A 59 -7.78 -9.79 -5.58
C ALA A 59 -8.34 -8.65 -6.45
N GLU A 60 -7.53 -8.06 -7.33
CA GLU A 60 -7.95 -7.06 -8.33
C GLU A 60 -9.09 -7.59 -9.21
N LYS A 61 -8.92 -8.80 -9.79
CA LYS A 61 -9.94 -9.47 -10.61
C LYS A 61 -11.23 -9.68 -9.83
N ARG A 62 -11.11 -10.19 -8.60
CA ARG A 62 -12.27 -10.43 -7.73
C ARG A 62 -13.02 -9.14 -7.36
N ILE A 63 -12.30 -8.05 -7.03
CA ILE A 63 -12.91 -6.76 -6.73
C ILE A 63 -13.67 -6.23 -7.95
N LYS A 64 -13.09 -6.35 -9.14
CA LYS A 64 -13.72 -5.94 -10.40
C LYS A 64 -15.02 -6.73 -10.67
N GLU A 65 -15.01 -8.04 -10.43
CA GLU A 65 -16.18 -8.91 -10.59
C GLU A 65 -17.29 -8.59 -9.58
N LEU A 66 -16.93 -8.32 -8.33
CA LEU A 66 -17.88 -7.98 -7.26
C LEU A 66 -18.55 -6.63 -7.50
N GLY A 67 -17.85 -5.69 -8.12
CA GLY A 67 -18.27 -4.29 -8.23
C GLY A 67 -18.45 -3.60 -6.87
N LEU A 68 -18.87 -2.35 -6.88
CA LEU A 68 -19.05 -1.56 -5.65
C LEU A 68 -20.05 -2.19 -4.68
N SER A 69 -21.16 -2.72 -5.18
CA SER A 69 -22.23 -3.33 -4.36
C SER A 69 -21.82 -4.62 -3.66
N GLY A 70 -20.79 -5.29 -4.16
CA GLY A 70 -20.24 -6.50 -3.54
C GLY A 70 -19.16 -6.24 -2.50
N LEU A 71 -18.78 -4.98 -2.26
CA LEU A 71 -17.79 -4.62 -1.24
C LEU A 71 -18.43 -4.62 0.15
N THR A 72 -18.49 -5.79 0.77
CA THR A 72 -18.82 -5.96 2.19
C THR A 72 -17.70 -5.43 3.09
N THR A 73 -17.94 -5.32 4.39
CA THR A 73 -16.90 -4.94 5.38
C THR A 73 -15.64 -5.81 5.25
N ASP A 74 -15.81 -7.14 5.13
CA ASP A 74 -14.67 -8.07 5.03
C ASP A 74 -13.91 -7.90 3.71
N ASN A 75 -14.61 -7.76 2.58
CA ASN A 75 -13.98 -7.56 1.27
C ASN A 75 -13.26 -6.20 1.19
N MET A 76 -13.86 -5.15 1.74
CA MET A 76 -13.26 -3.83 1.82
C MET A 76 -12.01 -3.85 2.71
N LEU A 77 -12.09 -4.46 3.88
CA LEU A 77 -10.95 -4.59 4.80
C LEU A 77 -9.81 -5.37 4.14
N ALA A 78 -10.10 -6.51 3.54
CA ALA A 78 -9.10 -7.33 2.84
C ALA A 78 -8.42 -6.55 1.71
N ALA A 79 -9.18 -5.79 0.92
CA ALA A 79 -8.63 -4.93 -0.13
C ALA A 79 -7.70 -3.85 0.46
N LYS A 80 -8.11 -3.18 1.56
CA LYS A 80 -7.27 -2.18 2.21
C LYS A 80 -5.99 -2.77 2.82
N GLN A 81 -6.05 -3.99 3.36
CA GLN A 81 -4.89 -4.74 3.87
C GLN A 81 -3.89 -5.12 2.77
N LEU A 82 -4.37 -5.38 1.55
CA LEU A 82 -3.54 -5.61 0.38
C LEU A 82 -2.95 -4.33 -0.23
N GLY A 83 -3.33 -3.15 0.29
CA GLY A 83 -2.79 -1.87 -0.14
C GLY A 83 -3.59 -1.15 -1.22
N PHE A 84 -4.77 -1.64 -1.62
CA PHE A 84 -5.61 -0.93 -2.60
C PHE A 84 -6.03 0.44 -2.06
N SER A 85 -5.73 1.49 -2.82
CA SER A 85 -6.22 2.85 -2.52
C SER A 85 -7.72 2.97 -2.83
N ASP A 86 -8.37 3.99 -2.26
CA ASP A 86 -9.77 4.27 -2.61
C ASP A 86 -9.90 4.63 -4.12
N GLU A 87 -8.87 5.23 -4.71
CA GLU A 87 -8.78 5.53 -6.14
C GLU A 87 -8.70 4.26 -7.00
N GLN A 88 -7.81 3.31 -6.62
CA GLN A 88 -7.73 2.03 -7.33
C GLN A 88 -9.04 1.24 -7.23
N LEU A 89 -9.67 1.22 -6.06
CA LEU A 89 -10.97 0.57 -5.89
C LEU A 89 -12.04 1.25 -6.74
N ALA A 90 -12.03 2.58 -6.86
CA ALA A 90 -12.95 3.32 -7.72
C ALA A 90 -12.75 2.97 -9.20
N HIS A 91 -11.50 2.90 -9.65
CA HIS A 91 -11.17 2.46 -11.02
C HIS A 91 -11.67 1.04 -11.30
N LEU A 92 -11.39 0.09 -10.40
CA LEU A 92 -11.78 -1.32 -10.57
C LEU A 92 -13.30 -1.52 -10.57
N THR A 93 -14.03 -0.73 -9.80
CA THR A 93 -15.50 -0.84 -9.68
C THR A 93 -16.28 0.11 -10.58
N GLY A 94 -15.58 0.90 -11.42
CA GLY A 94 -16.20 1.83 -12.37
C GLY A 94 -16.94 2.99 -11.69
N THR A 95 -16.44 3.45 -10.52
CA THR A 95 -17.07 4.53 -9.73
C THR A 95 -16.08 5.66 -9.44
N LYS A 96 -16.45 6.60 -8.55
CA LYS A 96 -15.60 7.71 -8.12
C LYS A 96 -14.95 7.44 -6.77
N THR A 97 -13.79 8.03 -6.54
CA THR A 97 -13.01 7.87 -5.31
C THR A 97 -13.76 8.32 -4.06
N ASP A 98 -14.51 9.42 -4.14
CA ASP A 98 -15.34 9.93 -3.04
C ASP A 98 -16.48 8.97 -2.67
N VAL A 99 -17.06 8.28 -3.66
CA VAL A 99 -18.08 7.25 -3.43
C VAL A 99 -17.48 6.05 -2.70
N VAL A 100 -16.32 5.53 -3.14
CA VAL A 100 -15.63 4.43 -2.44
C VAL A 100 -15.28 4.82 -1.01
N ARG A 101 -14.77 6.05 -0.80
CA ARG A 101 -14.47 6.55 0.54
C ARG A 101 -15.70 6.57 1.43
N ALA A 102 -16.82 7.09 0.93
CA ALA A 102 -18.07 7.12 1.69
C ALA A 102 -18.56 5.71 2.05
N VAL A 103 -18.53 4.76 1.10
CA VAL A 103 -18.87 3.36 1.36
C VAL A 103 -17.96 2.75 2.42
N ARG A 104 -16.64 2.95 2.29
CA ARG A 104 -15.66 2.43 3.27
C ARG A 104 -15.91 2.98 4.67
N GLU A 105 -16.25 4.26 4.79
CA GLU A 105 -16.57 4.89 6.09
C GLU A 105 -17.87 4.35 6.70
N VAL A 106 -18.90 4.15 5.87
CA VAL A 106 -20.18 3.53 6.31
C VAL A 106 -19.97 2.09 6.77
N LEU A 107 -19.10 1.34 6.08
CA LEU A 107 -18.72 -0.02 6.47
C LEU A 107 -17.84 -0.06 7.73
N GLY A 108 -17.44 1.10 8.29
CA GLY A 108 -16.59 1.18 9.47
C GLY A 108 -15.13 0.79 9.22
N VAL A 109 -14.72 0.63 7.97
CA VAL A 109 -13.32 0.29 7.60
C VAL A 109 -12.47 1.54 7.60
N ARG A 110 -11.77 1.76 8.71
CA ARG A 110 -10.91 2.94 8.92
C ARG A 110 -9.48 2.55 9.20
N PRO A 111 -8.51 3.38 8.75
CA PRO A 111 -7.12 3.17 9.13
C PRO A 111 -6.96 3.37 10.63
N GLN A 112 -6.06 2.60 11.21
CA GLN A 112 -5.69 2.67 12.62
C GLN A 112 -4.24 3.10 12.73
N VAL A 113 -3.91 3.86 13.77
CA VAL A 113 -2.54 4.23 14.09
C VAL A 113 -2.03 3.29 15.17
N LYS A 114 -0.95 2.60 14.88
CA LYS A 114 -0.29 1.67 15.79
C LYS A 114 1.10 2.17 16.15
N THR A 115 1.54 1.84 17.34
CA THR A 115 2.90 2.13 17.82
C THR A 115 3.85 1.05 17.31
N VAL A 116 5.04 1.45 16.83
CA VAL A 116 6.07 0.51 16.44
C VAL A 116 6.58 -0.22 17.69
N ASP A 117 6.43 -1.53 17.74
CA ASP A 117 6.99 -2.35 18.81
C ASP A 117 8.52 -2.49 18.60
N THR A 118 9.27 -1.82 19.46
CA THR A 118 10.75 -1.87 19.49
C THR A 118 11.26 -2.85 20.53
N CYS A 119 10.39 -3.57 21.22
CA CYS A 119 10.70 -4.43 22.34
C CYS A 119 10.37 -5.91 22.09
N ALA A 120 10.11 -6.31 20.84
CA ALA A 120 9.79 -7.69 20.43
C ALA A 120 8.62 -8.33 21.25
N GLY A 121 7.69 -7.50 21.72
CA GLY A 121 6.57 -7.95 22.56
C GLY A 121 6.90 -8.29 24.00
N GLU A 122 8.18 -8.16 24.40
CA GLU A 122 8.61 -8.48 25.79
C GLU A 122 8.17 -7.41 26.79
N PHE A 123 8.09 -6.15 26.35
CA PHE A 123 7.66 -5.00 27.16
C PHE A 123 6.73 -4.11 26.36
N GLY A 124 5.94 -3.27 27.02
CA GLY A 124 5.19 -2.21 26.37
C GLY A 124 6.12 -1.21 25.69
N ALA A 125 6.02 -1.06 24.39
CA ALA A 125 6.85 -0.11 23.63
C ALA A 125 6.46 1.35 24.00
N THR A 126 7.46 2.18 24.31
CA THR A 126 7.29 3.61 24.61
C THR A 126 7.88 4.51 23.50
N THR A 127 7.95 4.00 22.28
CA THR A 127 8.47 4.72 21.12
C THR A 127 7.52 5.82 20.65
N GLN A 128 8.08 6.85 20.00
CA GLN A 128 7.33 7.90 19.33
C GLN A 128 7.09 7.58 17.84
N TYR A 129 7.44 6.38 17.39
CA TYR A 129 7.23 5.93 16.03
C TYR A 129 5.88 5.24 15.89
N HIS A 130 5.12 5.66 14.89
CA HIS A 130 3.80 5.13 14.61
C HIS A 130 3.69 4.76 13.13
N TYR A 131 2.79 3.85 12.83
CA TYR A 131 2.44 3.48 11.46
C TYR A 131 0.92 3.40 11.30
N VAL A 132 0.47 3.50 10.06
CA VAL A 132 -0.95 3.40 9.73
C VAL A 132 -1.21 2.04 9.10
N THR A 133 -2.23 1.34 9.59
CA THR A 133 -2.59 0.01 9.10
C THR A 133 -4.11 -0.15 9.05
N TYR A 134 -4.58 -1.19 8.36
CA TYR A 134 -5.96 -1.63 8.38
C TYR A 134 -6.04 -3.00 9.07
N GLU A 135 -6.63 -3.03 10.25
CA GLU A 135 -6.79 -4.24 11.06
C GLU A 135 -8.24 -4.41 11.50
N LYS A 136 -8.58 -5.61 12.01
CA LYS A 136 -9.89 -5.84 12.65
C LYS A 136 -9.94 -5.11 13.98
N GLY A 137 -11.03 -4.39 14.22
CA GLY A 137 -11.20 -3.57 15.41
C GLY A 137 -10.86 -2.09 15.20
N ASN A 138 -11.01 -1.28 16.23
CA ASN A 138 -10.84 0.18 16.13
C ASN A 138 -9.82 0.73 17.15
N ALA A 139 -8.85 -0.09 17.56
CA ALA A 139 -7.87 0.29 18.57
C ALA A 139 -6.73 1.13 17.98
N THR A 140 -6.92 2.43 17.97
CA THR A 140 -5.84 3.39 17.74
C THR A 140 -5.03 3.57 19.03
N GLU A 141 -3.70 3.50 18.94
CA GLU A 141 -2.79 3.48 20.08
C GLU A 141 -2.17 4.84 20.42
N TYR A 142 -2.39 5.87 19.63
CA TYR A 142 -1.85 7.19 19.94
C TYR A 142 -2.76 7.95 20.94
N VAL A 143 -2.14 8.73 21.81
CA VAL A 143 -2.84 9.65 22.71
C VAL A 143 -3.04 11.00 22.02
N LYS A 144 -4.29 11.45 21.96
CA LYS A 144 -4.62 12.75 21.36
C LYS A 144 -4.09 13.87 22.24
N ALA A 145 -3.21 14.72 21.69
CA ALA A 145 -2.73 15.89 22.40
C ALA A 145 -3.84 16.94 22.61
N GLU A 146 -3.81 17.64 23.74
CA GLU A 146 -4.75 18.73 24.04
C GLU A 146 -4.39 20.04 23.31
N LYS A 147 -3.09 20.26 23.04
CA LYS A 147 -2.59 21.46 22.34
C LYS A 147 -2.87 21.40 20.83
N PRO A 148 -2.91 22.56 20.15
CA PRO A 148 -2.92 22.61 18.69
C PRO A 148 -1.79 21.80 18.11
N ARG A 149 -2.05 21.11 16.98
CA ARG A 149 -1.10 20.22 16.33
C ARG A 149 -0.80 20.69 14.93
N VAL A 150 0.46 20.63 14.56
CA VAL A 150 0.94 20.88 13.20
C VAL A 150 1.54 19.59 12.66
N MET A 151 1.14 19.21 11.45
CA MET A 151 1.71 18.07 10.75
C MET A 151 2.74 18.59 9.76
N ILE A 152 3.98 18.11 9.87
CA ILE A 152 5.04 18.38 8.90
C ILE A 152 5.05 17.21 7.92
N LEU A 153 4.71 17.49 6.65
CA LEU A 153 4.78 16.49 5.59
C LEU A 153 6.22 16.38 5.09
N SER A 154 6.78 15.19 5.14
CA SER A 154 8.14 14.87 4.76
C SER A 154 8.18 13.60 3.94
N ALA A 155 9.38 13.20 3.48
CA ALA A 155 9.60 11.96 2.75
C ALA A 155 9.44 10.68 3.60
N GLY A 156 9.09 10.82 4.87
CA GLY A 156 8.97 9.74 5.84
C GLY A 156 10.22 9.57 6.71
N PRO A 157 10.30 8.53 7.55
CA PRO A 157 11.43 8.29 8.43
C PRO A 157 12.70 8.01 7.64
N ASN A 158 13.84 8.45 8.18
CA ASN A 158 15.14 8.19 7.59
C ASN A 158 15.41 6.68 7.51
N ARG A 159 16.01 6.27 6.40
CA ARG A 159 16.48 4.90 6.20
C ARG A 159 17.94 4.78 6.62
N ILE A 160 18.39 3.57 6.95
CA ILE A 160 19.80 3.29 7.17
C ILE A 160 20.60 3.74 5.93
N GLY A 161 21.65 4.54 6.15
CA GLY A 161 22.48 5.10 5.09
C GLY A 161 22.06 6.48 4.57
N GLN A 162 20.90 7.01 5.00
CA GLN A 162 20.54 8.41 4.73
C GLN A 162 21.24 9.32 5.75
N GLY A 163 21.71 10.46 5.26
CA GLY A 163 22.35 11.48 6.11
C GLY A 163 21.33 12.38 6.80
N ILE A 164 21.81 13.18 7.75
CA ILE A 164 21.03 14.13 8.54
C ILE A 164 20.34 15.20 7.67
N GLU A 165 20.82 15.46 6.49
CA GLU A 165 20.28 16.42 5.54
C GLU A 165 18.82 16.15 5.16
N PHE A 166 18.39 14.91 5.18
CA PHE A 166 17.00 14.53 4.88
C PHE A 166 16.03 14.90 6.00
N ASP A 167 16.51 15.06 7.22
CA ASP A 167 15.69 15.38 8.39
C ASP A 167 15.87 16.82 8.90
N TYR A 168 16.92 17.49 8.47
CA TYR A 168 17.31 18.84 8.93
C TYR A 168 16.15 19.83 8.88
N CYS A 169 15.47 19.95 7.75
CA CYS A 169 14.36 20.89 7.58
C CYS A 169 13.18 20.56 8.51
N CYS A 170 12.86 19.29 8.71
CA CYS A 170 11.77 18.86 9.57
C CYS A 170 12.08 19.15 11.04
N VAL A 171 13.33 18.93 11.48
CA VAL A 171 13.78 19.22 12.84
C VAL A 171 13.74 20.71 13.11
N HIS A 172 14.24 21.56 12.19
CA HIS A 172 14.17 23.02 12.32
C HIS A 172 12.74 23.54 12.31
N ALA A 173 11.86 23.01 11.47
CA ALA A 173 10.45 23.35 11.50
C ALA A 173 9.80 22.97 12.84
N ALA A 174 10.12 21.81 13.40
CA ALA A 174 9.64 21.39 14.70
C ALA A 174 10.12 22.33 15.83
N TYR A 175 11.37 22.80 15.78
CA TYR A 175 11.88 23.78 16.75
C TYR A 175 11.19 25.14 16.63
N ALA A 176 10.89 25.59 15.42
CA ALA A 176 10.21 26.87 15.19
C ALA A 176 8.73 26.84 15.63
N LEU A 177 8.12 25.67 15.73
CA LEU A 177 6.73 25.47 16.12
C LEU A 177 6.53 25.21 17.62
N ARG A 178 7.59 25.06 18.40
CA ARG A 178 7.57 24.89 19.86
C ARG A 178 7.51 26.22 20.58
#